data_5f0606d5980aec88142b860efd46626f
#
_entry.id   5f0606d5980aec88142b860efd46626f
#
_cell.length_a   1.000
_cell.length_b   1.000
_cell.length_c   1.000
_cell.angle_alpha   90.00
_cell.angle_beta   90.00
_cell.angle_gamma   90.00
#
_symmetry.space_group_name_H-M   'P 1'
#
loop_
_entity.id
_entity.type
_entity.pdbx_description
1 polymer ?
#
loop_
_entity_poly.entity_id
_entity_poly.type
_entity_poly.pdbx_seq_one_letter_code
_entity_poly.pdbx_strand_id
1 'polypeptide(L)'
;MNPGSTVDGVLVQWGERLFYPGNRRVRVAPQPRLDTLMRRQAAVIRRRIASTVTRRAPQVMVKVTGGGRGMGAIAAHFRYISKNGRLAFEDDRGVVQEGREALHDLAKQWRLGGSLIGETSHRREAFNLMLSMPRGTDAQAVLQAAREFARIELKDHRYVMVLHDHQHNPHVHLSVRAESMSGQRLNPRKADLQRWRETFAERLRGLGIDAEATRQAPRLQSRRPEQLWQIEARKQGRLKGEPVTQKSGDTFMRSRNGAVQAWTQIAVALSASDQVEDHQLAQRIRRFVLDSSYSRQQVRQRDHGDARPRDRSERDRLRAVERTEPEITR
;
A
#
# COMPACT_ATOMS: atom_id res chain seq x y z
N MET A 1 -4.82 20.04 -26.56
CA MET A 1 -3.50 19.37 -26.47
C MET A 1 -2.46 20.29 -27.06
N ASN A 2 -1.29 20.41 -26.43
CA ASN A 2 -0.16 21.07 -27.09
C ASN A 2 0.22 20.28 -28.36
N PRO A 3 0.42 20.92 -29.51
CA PRO A 3 0.64 20.24 -30.79
C PRO A 3 2.05 19.62 -30.94
N GLY A 4 2.57 19.00 -29.94
CA GLY A 4 3.87 18.30 -29.91
C GLY A 4 3.96 17.15 -28.92
N SER A 5 2.86 16.80 -28.26
CA SER A 5 2.82 15.76 -27.23
C SER A 5 2.40 14.43 -27.86
N THR A 6 3.35 13.52 -28.03
CA THR A 6 3.05 12.13 -28.48
C THR A 6 2.25 11.40 -27.41
N VAL A 7 1.41 10.42 -27.81
CA VAL A 7 0.65 9.54 -26.88
C VAL A 7 1.58 8.95 -25.81
N ASP A 8 2.74 8.45 -26.23
CA ASP A 8 3.75 7.87 -25.33
C ASP A 8 4.30 8.89 -24.31
N GLY A 9 4.52 10.13 -24.74
CA GLY A 9 4.96 11.21 -23.85
C GLY A 9 3.93 11.52 -22.75
N VAL A 10 2.66 11.58 -23.11
CA VAL A 10 1.55 11.78 -22.17
C VAL A 10 1.43 10.60 -21.20
N LEU A 11 1.54 9.37 -21.72
CA LEU A 11 1.50 8.15 -20.91
C LEU A 11 2.63 8.12 -19.87
N VAL A 12 3.86 8.43 -20.28
CA VAL A 12 5.00 8.47 -19.36
C VAL A 12 4.79 9.56 -18.31
N GLN A 13 4.47 10.78 -18.72
CA GLN A 13 4.28 11.90 -17.80
C GLN A 13 3.20 11.65 -16.75
N TRP A 14 2.01 11.26 -17.18
CA TRP A 14 0.88 11.08 -16.28
C TRP A 14 0.88 9.72 -15.59
N GLY A 15 1.42 8.68 -16.25
CA GLY A 15 1.61 7.38 -15.65
C GLY A 15 2.63 7.41 -14.51
N GLU A 16 3.74 8.13 -14.67
CA GLU A 16 4.70 8.31 -13.57
C GLU A 16 4.07 9.05 -12.39
N ARG A 17 3.33 10.14 -12.63
CA ARG A 17 2.60 10.84 -11.57
C ARG A 17 1.60 9.93 -10.86
N LEU A 18 0.93 9.09 -11.60
CA LEU A 18 -0.09 8.18 -11.09
C LEU A 18 0.51 7.04 -10.27
N PHE A 19 1.49 6.34 -10.82
CA PHE A 19 2.03 5.11 -10.23
C PHE A 19 3.26 5.34 -9.34
N TYR A 20 4.06 6.38 -9.62
CA TYR A 20 5.34 6.66 -8.95
C TYR A 20 5.45 8.07 -8.33
N PRO A 21 4.43 8.65 -7.67
CA PRO A 21 4.55 10.00 -7.10
C PRO A 21 5.53 10.00 -5.94
N GLY A 22 6.46 10.87 -5.98
CA GLY A 22 7.52 11.06 -4.98
C GLY A 22 8.90 10.66 -5.46
N ASN A 23 9.01 10.02 -6.62
CA ASN A 23 10.32 9.59 -7.10
C ASN A 23 10.92 10.54 -8.14
N ARG A 24 10.36 11.78 -8.33
CA ARG A 24 11.08 12.67 -9.25
C ARG A 24 10.63 14.09 -9.39
N ARG A 25 11.65 14.89 -9.36
CA ARG A 25 11.81 16.00 -10.30
C ARG A 25 12.03 15.40 -11.71
N VAL A 26 11.00 15.25 -12.49
CA VAL A 26 11.13 14.96 -13.92
C VAL A 26 11.69 16.21 -14.56
N ARG A 27 12.96 16.19 -14.88
CA ARG A 27 13.55 17.17 -15.79
C ARG A 27 13.03 16.83 -17.18
N VAL A 28 12.10 17.61 -17.66
CA VAL A 28 11.69 17.56 -19.05
C VAL A 28 12.68 18.40 -19.84
N ALA A 29 13.65 17.75 -20.45
CA ALA A 29 14.31 18.30 -21.64
C ALA A 29 14.15 17.22 -22.74
N PRO A 30 13.54 17.55 -23.87
CA PRO A 30 13.44 16.60 -24.97
C PRO A 30 14.82 16.39 -25.57
N GLN A 31 15.35 15.18 -25.44
CA GLN A 31 16.55 14.79 -26.19
C GLN A 31 16.18 13.81 -27.32
N PRO A 32 16.70 14.01 -28.54
CA PRO A 32 16.28 13.28 -29.75
C PRO A 32 16.54 11.76 -29.74
N ARG A 33 17.32 11.24 -28.79
CA ARG A 33 17.60 9.79 -28.63
C ARG A 33 16.69 9.07 -27.62
N LEU A 34 15.67 9.74 -27.12
CA LEU A 34 14.77 9.25 -26.07
C LEU A 34 13.59 8.40 -26.57
N ASP A 35 13.36 8.29 -27.88
CA ASP A 35 12.21 7.58 -28.42
C ASP A 35 12.15 6.12 -27.98
N THR A 36 13.27 5.41 -27.98
CA THR A 36 13.28 3.98 -27.60
C THR A 36 13.05 3.78 -26.09
N LEU A 37 13.66 4.62 -25.25
CA LEU A 37 13.46 4.58 -23.81
C LEU A 37 12.04 5.02 -23.44
N MET A 38 11.52 6.06 -24.09
CA MET A 38 10.16 6.55 -23.88
C MET A 38 9.13 5.51 -24.30
N ARG A 39 9.29 4.85 -25.44
CA ARG A 39 8.42 3.74 -25.89
C ARG A 39 8.44 2.56 -24.93
N ARG A 40 9.61 2.18 -24.40
CA ARG A 40 9.73 1.12 -23.38
C ARG A 40 9.02 1.51 -22.09
N GLN A 41 9.18 2.74 -21.63
CA GLN A 41 8.50 3.25 -20.44
C GLN A 41 6.98 3.32 -20.66
N ALA A 42 6.53 3.82 -21.81
CA ALA A 42 5.12 3.85 -22.17
C ALA A 42 4.50 2.45 -22.22
N ALA A 43 5.22 1.46 -22.74
CA ALA A 43 4.77 0.06 -22.75
C ALA A 43 4.62 -0.51 -21.33
N VAL A 44 5.54 -0.19 -20.43
CA VAL A 44 5.44 -0.55 -19.00
C VAL A 44 4.21 0.12 -18.35
N ILE A 45 3.99 1.40 -18.63
CA ILE A 45 2.82 2.13 -18.14
C ILE A 45 1.52 1.54 -18.70
N ARG A 46 1.42 1.26 -20.02
CA ARG A 46 0.24 0.58 -20.61
C ARG A 46 -0.07 -0.74 -19.91
N ARG A 47 0.95 -1.58 -19.69
CA ARG A 47 0.78 -2.85 -18.98
C ARG A 47 0.25 -2.64 -17.56
N ARG A 48 0.77 -1.65 -16.84
CA ARG A 48 0.35 -1.32 -15.47
C ARG A 48 -1.07 -0.72 -15.43
N ILE A 49 -1.43 0.06 -16.42
CA ILE A 49 -2.81 0.53 -16.63
C ILE A 49 -3.73 -0.67 -16.81
N ALA A 50 -3.42 -1.55 -17.77
CA ALA A 50 -4.24 -2.72 -18.06
C ALA A 50 -4.42 -3.63 -16.85
N SER A 51 -3.35 -3.89 -16.06
CA SER A 51 -3.45 -4.68 -14.83
C SER A 51 -4.34 -4.01 -13.76
N THR A 52 -4.32 -2.67 -13.69
CA THR A 52 -5.11 -1.92 -12.71
C THR A 52 -6.59 -1.84 -13.08
N VAL A 53 -6.91 -1.56 -14.36
CA VAL A 53 -8.29 -1.28 -14.78
C VAL A 53 -9.04 -2.52 -15.26
N THR A 54 -8.32 -3.53 -15.79
CA THR A 54 -8.92 -4.72 -16.41
C THR A 54 -8.91 -5.92 -15.46
N ARG A 55 -7.74 -6.29 -14.96
CA ARG A 55 -7.55 -7.55 -14.21
C ARG A 55 -7.92 -7.45 -12.75
N ARG A 56 -7.89 -6.25 -12.16
CA ARG A 56 -8.02 -6.02 -10.71
C ARG A 56 -7.10 -6.96 -9.91
N ALA A 57 -5.89 -7.14 -10.41
CA ALA A 57 -4.91 -8.07 -9.87
C ALA A 57 -4.76 -7.95 -8.34
N PRO A 58 -4.57 -9.07 -7.64
CA PRO A 58 -4.35 -9.08 -6.20
C PRO A 58 -3.20 -8.18 -5.80
N GLN A 59 -3.39 -7.41 -4.73
CA GLN A 59 -2.39 -6.45 -4.27
C GLN A 59 -1.52 -7.06 -3.20
N VAL A 60 -0.21 -6.97 -3.38
CA VAL A 60 0.74 -7.33 -2.34
C VAL A 60 0.64 -6.38 -1.16
N MET A 61 0.93 -6.89 0.03
CA MET A 61 1.12 -6.09 1.21
C MET A 61 2.53 -6.30 1.76
N VAL A 62 3.31 -5.21 1.83
CA VAL A 62 4.57 -5.17 2.58
C VAL A 62 4.43 -4.07 3.63
N LYS A 63 4.62 -4.43 4.89
CA LYS A 63 4.40 -3.56 6.03
C LYS A 63 5.49 -3.73 7.07
N VAL A 64 5.99 -2.63 7.62
CA VAL A 64 6.74 -2.62 8.87
C VAL A 64 5.72 -2.68 10.00
N THR A 65 5.69 -3.80 10.73
CA THR A 65 4.71 -4.06 11.80
C THR A 65 5.22 -3.61 13.17
N GLY A 66 6.53 -3.38 13.29
CA GLY A 66 7.14 -2.97 14.53
C GLY A 66 8.67 -3.08 14.47
N GLY A 67 9.28 -3.34 15.64
CA GLY A 67 10.71 -3.60 15.77
C GLY A 67 11.13 -3.72 17.22
N GLY A 68 12.27 -4.38 17.44
CA GLY A 68 12.84 -4.62 18.76
C GLY A 68 13.81 -3.53 19.18
N ARG A 69 13.72 -3.09 20.44
CA ARG A 69 14.70 -2.24 21.11
C ARG A 69 15.43 -3.08 22.16
N GLY A 70 16.45 -3.83 21.69
CA GLY A 70 17.20 -4.81 22.49
C GLY A 70 16.76 -6.26 22.31
N MET A 71 17.57 -7.18 22.82
CA MET A 71 17.38 -8.61 22.63
C MET A 71 16.12 -9.16 23.30
N GLY A 72 15.70 -8.59 24.43
CA GLY A 72 14.44 -8.99 25.08
C GLY A 72 13.23 -8.87 24.16
N ALA A 73 13.10 -7.73 23.47
CA ALA A 73 12.01 -7.49 22.51
C ALA A 73 12.16 -8.31 21.22
N ILE A 74 13.40 -8.53 20.77
CA ILE A 74 13.68 -9.32 19.56
C ILE A 74 13.35 -10.79 19.82
N ALA A 75 13.83 -11.36 20.91
CA ALA A 75 13.56 -12.77 21.28
C ALA A 75 12.06 -13.00 21.55
N ALA A 76 11.37 -12.02 22.15
CA ALA A 76 9.91 -12.08 22.31
C ALA A 76 9.21 -12.14 20.95
N HIS A 77 9.68 -11.36 19.95
CA HIS A 77 9.12 -11.41 18.61
C HIS A 77 9.42 -12.73 17.89
N PHE A 78 10.60 -13.30 18.05
CA PHE A 78 10.93 -14.64 17.51
C PHE A 78 9.95 -15.69 18.04
N ARG A 79 9.71 -15.71 19.37
CA ARG A 79 8.73 -16.60 19.98
C ARG A 79 7.32 -16.37 19.43
N TYR A 80 6.94 -15.12 19.23
CA TYR A 80 5.61 -14.77 18.71
C TYR A 80 5.39 -15.30 17.29
N ILE A 81 6.32 -15.02 16.35
CA ILE A 81 6.16 -15.42 14.95
C ILE A 81 6.30 -16.93 14.73
N SER A 82 7.15 -17.60 15.51
CA SER A 82 7.34 -19.05 15.44
C SER A 82 6.36 -19.86 16.31
N LYS A 83 5.40 -19.20 16.97
CA LYS A 83 4.50 -19.84 17.96
C LYS A 83 5.28 -20.63 19.02
N ASN A 84 6.28 -20.00 19.61
CA ASN A 84 7.21 -20.60 20.57
C ASN A 84 7.99 -21.81 19.99
N GLY A 85 8.42 -21.71 18.73
CA GLY A 85 9.18 -22.73 18.05
C GLY A 85 8.35 -23.87 17.47
N ARG A 86 7.02 -23.76 17.42
CA ARG A 86 6.15 -24.76 16.78
C ARG A 86 6.08 -24.61 15.26
N LEU A 87 6.48 -23.48 14.73
CA LEU A 87 6.58 -23.23 13.31
C LEU A 87 8.04 -23.14 12.94
N ALA A 88 8.40 -23.77 11.85
CA ALA A 88 9.73 -23.67 11.27
C ALA A 88 10.08 -22.22 10.93
N PHE A 89 11.30 -21.84 11.19
CA PHE A 89 11.86 -20.53 10.83
C PHE A 89 13.14 -20.71 10.02
N GLU A 90 13.36 -19.77 9.10
CA GLU A 90 14.50 -19.79 8.17
C GLU A 90 15.34 -18.54 8.39
N ASP A 91 16.66 -18.72 8.50
CA ASP A 91 17.60 -17.60 8.66
C ASP A 91 18.09 -17.04 7.30
N ASP A 92 18.89 -15.98 7.35
CA ASP A 92 19.50 -15.31 6.19
C ASP A 92 20.43 -16.21 5.37
N ARG A 93 20.86 -17.34 5.91
CA ARG A 93 21.70 -18.36 5.22
C ARG A 93 20.84 -19.46 4.58
N GLY A 94 19.51 -19.42 4.77
CA GLY A 94 18.58 -20.43 4.29
C GLY A 94 18.51 -21.68 5.18
N VAL A 95 19.05 -21.61 6.41
CA VAL A 95 18.96 -22.72 7.38
C VAL A 95 17.57 -22.70 8.01
N VAL A 96 16.85 -23.80 7.82
CA VAL A 96 15.51 -24.00 8.39
C VAL A 96 15.65 -24.76 9.69
N GLN A 97 15.05 -24.23 10.75
CA GLN A 97 15.08 -24.78 12.09
C GLN A 97 13.70 -24.74 12.75
N GLU A 98 13.50 -25.54 13.76
CA GLU A 98 12.28 -25.62 14.57
C GLU A 98 12.66 -25.94 16.03
N GLY A 99 11.78 -25.56 16.95
CA GLY A 99 11.98 -25.86 18.38
C GLY A 99 12.42 -24.64 19.20
N ARG A 100 12.25 -24.78 20.53
CA ARG A 100 12.57 -23.70 21.48
C ARG A 100 14.07 -23.50 21.66
N GLU A 101 14.84 -24.55 21.64
CA GLU A 101 16.31 -24.50 21.75
C GLU A 101 16.90 -23.77 20.55
N ALA A 102 16.49 -24.11 19.34
CA ALA A 102 16.92 -23.45 18.14
C ALA A 102 16.60 -21.93 18.14
N LEU A 103 15.45 -21.55 18.68
CA LEU A 103 15.11 -20.12 18.87
C LEU A 103 16.02 -19.43 19.88
N HIS A 104 16.41 -20.12 20.96
CA HIS A 104 17.31 -19.58 21.96
C HIS A 104 18.73 -19.40 21.37
N ASP A 105 19.19 -20.35 20.60
CA ASP A 105 20.48 -20.27 19.93
C ASP A 105 20.50 -19.21 18.84
N LEU A 106 19.41 -19.05 18.08
CA LEU A 106 19.25 -17.92 17.15
C LEU A 106 19.35 -16.58 17.88
N ALA A 107 18.69 -16.44 19.04
CA ALA A 107 18.75 -15.22 19.84
C ALA A 107 20.17 -14.92 20.35
N LYS A 108 20.92 -15.94 20.79
CA LYS A 108 22.35 -15.82 21.16
C LYS A 108 23.18 -15.36 19.97
N GLN A 109 22.99 -16.00 18.80
CA GLN A 109 23.69 -15.64 17.57
C GLN A 109 23.41 -14.18 17.17
N TRP A 110 22.17 -13.71 17.33
CA TRP A 110 21.83 -12.33 17.04
C TRP A 110 22.44 -11.33 18.02
N ARG A 111 22.56 -11.74 19.31
CA ARG A 111 23.18 -10.92 20.33
C ARG A 111 24.66 -10.65 20.04
N LEU A 112 25.40 -11.68 19.62
CA LEU A 112 26.85 -11.67 19.49
C LEU A 112 27.34 -11.48 18.04
N GLY A 113 26.52 -11.77 17.07
CA GLY A 113 26.89 -11.82 15.67
C GLY A 113 26.85 -10.45 14.99
N GLY A 114 27.86 -9.63 15.22
CA GLY A 114 28.01 -8.24 14.76
C GLY A 114 28.19 -7.30 15.95
N SER A 115 27.70 -6.06 15.88
CA SER A 115 27.65 -5.19 17.06
C SER A 115 26.80 -5.82 18.16
N LEU A 116 27.31 -5.81 19.39
CA LEU A 116 26.60 -6.38 20.53
C LEU A 116 25.22 -5.70 20.72
N ILE A 117 24.16 -6.49 20.78
CA ILE A 117 22.83 -6.01 21.13
C ILE A 117 22.58 -6.26 22.61
N GLY A 118 22.46 -5.20 23.40
CA GLY A 118 22.09 -5.30 24.82
C GLY A 118 20.68 -5.84 25.03
N GLU A 119 20.33 -6.20 26.24
CA GLU A 119 18.98 -6.67 26.60
C GLU A 119 17.93 -5.61 26.28
N THR A 120 18.24 -4.34 26.59
CA THR A 120 17.47 -3.15 26.22
C THR A 120 18.33 -2.19 25.39
N SER A 121 17.72 -1.41 24.53
CA SER A 121 18.41 -0.39 23.72
C SER A 121 17.51 0.84 23.52
N HIS A 122 18.10 2.02 23.51
CA HIS A 122 17.39 3.26 23.17
C HIS A 122 17.03 3.35 21.68
N ARG A 123 17.77 2.67 20.83
CA ARG A 123 17.55 2.63 19.38
C ARG A 123 16.85 1.33 18.97
N ARG A 124 16.28 1.33 17.77
CA ARG A 124 15.69 0.14 17.19
C ARG A 124 16.79 -0.78 16.67
N GLU A 125 16.91 -1.98 17.21
CA GLU A 125 17.92 -2.99 16.82
C GLU A 125 17.40 -4.01 15.81
N ALA A 126 16.08 -4.13 15.68
CA ALA A 126 15.47 -4.95 14.65
C ALA A 126 14.19 -4.28 14.09
N PHE A 127 13.88 -4.59 12.83
CA PHE A 127 12.62 -4.27 12.17
C PHE A 127 11.80 -5.54 11.97
N ASN A 128 10.50 -5.45 12.25
CA ASN A 128 9.56 -6.52 11.99
C ASN A 128 8.77 -6.19 10.72
N LEU A 129 8.88 -7.04 9.73
CA LEU A 129 8.21 -6.90 8.45
C LEU A 129 7.14 -7.98 8.29
N MET A 130 6.15 -7.71 7.48
CA MET A 130 5.16 -8.69 7.04
C MET A 130 4.95 -8.53 5.53
N LEU A 131 5.13 -9.62 4.80
CA LEU A 131 4.84 -9.76 3.39
C LEU A 131 3.61 -10.65 3.25
N SER A 132 2.57 -10.19 2.57
CA SER A 132 1.31 -10.93 2.52
C SER A 132 0.63 -10.80 1.16
N MET A 133 -0.12 -11.83 0.82
CA MET A 133 -1.04 -11.87 -0.32
C MET A 133 -2.48 -12.13 0.17
N PRO A 134 -3.49 -11.75 -0.64
CA PRO A 134 -4.88 -12.10 -0.36
C PRO A 134 -5.12 -13.61 -0.31
N ARG A 135 -6.22 -13.97 0.33
CA ARG A 135 -6.71 -15.35 0.41
C ARG A 135 -6.75 -16.04 -0.96
N GLY A 136 -6.40 -17.30 -1.00
CA GLY A 136 -6.39 -18.13 -2.22
C GLY A 136 -5.07 -18.09 -2.98
N THR A 137 -4.08 -17.29 -2.52
CA THR A 137 -2.72 -17.37 -3.05
C THR A 137 -2.00 -18.57 -2.46
N ASP A 138 -1.21 -19.26 -3.26
CA ASP A 138 -0.36 -20.36 -2.78
C ASP A 138 0.65 -19.86 -1.75
N ALA A 139 0.64 -20.46 -0.56
CA ALA A 139 1.49 -20.06 0.55
C ALA A 139 2.97 -20.35 0.30
N GLN A 140 3.28 -21.42 -0.44
CA GLN A 140 4.66 -21.77 -0.78
C GLN A 140 5.23 -20.80 -1.81
N ALA A 141 4.44 -20.36 -2.77
CA ALA A 141 4.83 -19.28 -3.69
C ALA A 141 5.07 -17.95 -2.95
N VAL A 142 4.27 -17.64 -1.92
CA VAL A 142 4.48 -16.46 -1.06
C VAL A 142 5.79 -16.58 -0.29
N LEU A 143 6.11 -17.75 0.27
CA LEU A 143 7.40 -17.99 0.96
C LEU A 143 8.57 -17.86 0.00
N GLN A 144 8.49 -18.49 -1.18
CA GLN A 144 9.55 -18.41 -2.18
C GLN A 144 9.79 -16.97 -2.65
N ALA A 145 8.73 -16.23 -2.93
CA ALA A 145 8.84 -14.81 -3.27
C ALA A 145 9.44 -13.98 -2.13
N ALA A 146 9.14 -14.32 -0.86
CA ALA A 146 9.72 -13.65 0.31
C ALA A 146 11.23 -13.95 0.45
N ARG A 147 11.68 -15.16 0.15
CA ARG A 147 13.12 -15.52 0.09
C ARG A 147 13.85 -14.66 -0.95
N GLU A 148 13.31 -14.59 -2.16
CA GLU A 148 13.90 -13.81 -3.24
C GLU A 148 13.89 -12.31 -2.92
N PHE A 149 12.79 -11.81 -2.36
CA PHE A 149 12.71 -10.44 -1.86
C PHE A 149 13.80 -10.14 -0.83
N ALA A 150 13.97 -11.01 0.17
CA ALA A 150 14.96 -10.81 1.24
C ALA A 150 16.39 -10.80 0.70
N ARG A 151 16.72 -11.67 -0.25
CA ARG A 151 18.05 -11.71 -0.91
C ARG A 151 18.35 -10.42 -1.67
N ILE A 152 17.34 -9.72 -2.21
CA ILE A 152 17.53 -8.49 -2.99
C ILE A 152 17.53 -7.27 -2.08
N GLU A 153 16.51 -7.12 -1.24
CA GLU A 153 16.26 -5.87 -0.48
C GLU A 153 16.95 -5.85 0.88
N LEU A 154 17.31 -7.02 1.41
CA LEU A 154 17.93 -7.19 2.73
C LEU A 154 19.30 -7.87 2.66
N LYS A 155 19.95 -7.84 1.51
CA LYS A 155 21.16 -8.58 1.14
C LYS A 155 22.25 -8.59 2.22
N ASP A 156 22.49 -7.46 2.90
CA ASP A 156 23.56 -7.32 3.87
C ASP A 156 23.05 -7.36 5.33
N HIS A 157 21.77 -7.68 5.52
CA HIS A 157 21.18 -7.76 6.84
C HIS A 157 20.92 -9.19 7.26
N ARG A 158 21.15 -9.49 8.54
CA ARG A 158 20.65 -10.73 9.13
C ARG A 158 19.14 -10.64 9.26
N TYR A 159 18.47 -11.72 8.93
CA TYR A 159 17.03 -11.84 9.12
C TYR A 159 16.63 -13.26 9.51
N VAL A 160 15.45 -13.39 10.04
CA VAL A 160 14.75 -14.66 10.21
C VAL A 160 13.34 -14.49 9.68
N MET A 161 12.84 -15.50 8.97
CA MET A 161 11.49 -15.50 8.41
C MET A 161 10.68 -16.72 8.87
N VAL A 162 9.36 -16.52 8.97
CA VAL A 162 8.40 -17.56 9.33
C VAL A 162 7.18 -17.43 8.43
N LEU A 163 6.77 -18.53 7.79
CA LEU A 163 5.53 -18.59 7.02
C LEU A 163 4.33 -18.82 7.96
N HIS A 164 3.28 -18.06 7.75
CA HIS A 164 1.96 -18.27 8.35
C HIS A 164 0.94 -18.58 7.24
N ASP A 165 0.61 -19.83 7.05
CA ASP A 165 -0.36 -20.33 6.05
C ASP A 165 -1.72 -20.69 6.66
N HIS A 166 -1.77 -20.87 7.98
CA HIS A 166 -2.98 -21.24 8.72
C HIS A 166 -4.02 -20.12 8.90
N GLN A 167 -3.72 -18.90 8.42
CA GLN A 167 -4.61 -17.75 8.43
C GLN A 167 -5.21 -17.52 7.04
N HIS A 168 -6.31 -16.73 6.97
CA HIS A 168 -7.00 -16.48 5.71
C HIS A 168 -6.09 -15.93 4.59
N ASN A 169 -5.11 -15.11 4.93
CA ASN A 169 -4.16 -14.52 4.00
C ASN A 169 -2.79 -15.13 4.26
N PRO A 170 -2.18 -15.84 3.30
CA PRO A 170 -0.83 -16.34 3.47
C PRO A 170 0.15 -15.18 3.61
N HIS A 171 1.03 -15.26 4.61
CA HIS A 171 2.00 -14.21 4.86
C HIS A 171 3.27 -14.73 5.51
N VAL A 172 4.35 -14.00 5.27
CA VAL A 172 5.65 -14.26 5.86
C VAL A 172 5.99 -13.12 6.81
N HIS A 173 6.27 -13.45 8.05
CA HIS A 173 6.88 -12.54 9.00
C HIS A 173 8.39 -12.57 8.86
N LEU A 174 9.03 -11.40 8.88
CA LEU A 174 10.47 -11.28 8.95
C LEU A 174 10.85 -10.42 10.16
N SER A 175 11.83 -10.89 10.93
CA SER A 175 12.63 -10.03 11.80
C SER A 175 13.94 -9.74 11.10
N VAL A 176 14.29 -8.47 10.95
CA VAL A 176 15.49 -8.01 10.23
C VAL A 176 16.36 -7.23 11.20
N ARG A 177 17.62 -7.61 11.37
CA ARG A 177 18.56 -6.83 12.17
C ARG A 177 18.77 -5.47 11.55
N ALA A 178 18.63 -4.41 12.36
CA ALA A 178 18.68 -3.03 11.85
C ALA A 178 20.08 -2.66 11.33
N GLU A 179 21.13 -3.18 11.93
CA GLU A 179 22.51 -2.99 11.48
C GLU A 179 22.90 -4.11 10.52
N SER A 180 23.41 -3.75 9.36
CA SER A 180 23.94 -4.67 8.37
C SER A 180 25.31 -5.20 8.77
N MET A 181 25.79 -6.22 8.06
CA MET A 181 27.15 -6.72 8.22
C MET A 181 28.23 -5.69 7.88
N SER A 182 27.91 -4.71 7.04
CA SER A 182 28.78 -3.57 6.71
C SER A 182 28.61 -2.37 7.65
N GLY A 183 27.86 -2.48 8.75
CA GLY A 183 27.63 -1.42 9.73
C GLY A 183 26.57 -0.38 9.33
N GLN A 184 25.98 -0.50 8.14
CA GLN A 184 24.90 0.41 7.73
C GLN A 184 23.59 0.06 8.43
N ARG A 185 22.80 1.09 8.76
CA ARG A 185 21.53 0.87 9.47
C ARG A 185 20.33 1.00 8.55
N LEU A 186 19.48 0.00 8.61
CA LEU A 186 18.18 0.01 7.95
C LEU A 186 17.30 1.14 8.51
N ASN A 187 16.76 1.97 7.62
CA ASN A 187 15.84 3.06 7.98
C ASN A 187 14.78 3.22 6.89
N PRO A 188 13.81 2.30 6.82
CA PRO A 188 12.88 2.25 5.70
C PRO A 188 12.00 3.49 5.65
N ARG A 189 12.06 4.19 4.53
CA ARG A 189 11.23 5.34 4.18
C ARG A 189 10.05 4.92 3.31
N LYS A 190 9.13 5.83 3.03
CA LYS A 190 7.96 5.56 2.17
C LYS A 190 8.36 5.08 0.77
N ALA A 191 9.47 5.59 0.23
CA ALA A 191 10.02 5.17 -1.05
C ALA A 191 10.50 3.71 -1.00
N ASP A 192 11.22 3.32 0.06
CA ASP A 192 11.69 1.95 0.26
C ASP A 192 10.51 0.98 0.37
N LEU A 193 9.49 1.33 1.14
CA LEU A 193 8.29 0.50 1.25
C LEU A 193 7.56 0.33 -0.10
N GLN A 194 7.62 1.33 -0.98
CA GLN A 194 7.04 1.20 -2.31
C GLN A 194 7.90 0.29 -3.19
N ARG A 195 9.22 0.47 -3.20
CA ARG A 195 10.17 -0.42 -3.88
C ARG A 195 10.01 -1.87 -3.40
N TRP A 196 9.95 -2.09 -2.10
CA TRP A 196 9.75 -3.42 -1.49
C TRP A 196 8.47 -4.10 -1.96
N ARG A 197 7.35 -3.36 -2.09
CA ARG A 197 6.12 -3.91 -2.67
C ARG A 197 6.31 -4.29 -4.14
N GLU A 198 7.01 -3.46 -4.89
CA GLU A 198 7.28 -3.71 -6.32
C GLU A 198 8.16 -4.94 -6.51
N THR A 199 9.24 -5.06 -5.74
CA THR A 199 10.12 -6.23 -5.73
C THR A 199 9.34 -7.50 -5.36
N PHE A 200 8.56 -7.47 -4.28
CA PHE A 200 7.77 -8.63 -3.87
C PHE A 200 6.72 -9.03 -4.91
N ALA A 201 6.01 -8.07 -5.50
CA ALA A 201 5.07 -8.34 -6.57
C ALA A 201 5.75 -8.90 -7.83
N GLU A 202 6.94 -8.43 -8.15
CA GLU A 202 7.74 -8.94 -9.27
C GLU A 202 8.16 -10.39 -9.06
N ARG A 203 8.63 -10.75 -7.86
CA ARG A 203 8.99 -12.13 -7.53
C ARG A 203 7.78 -13.06 -7.61
N LEU A 204 6.62 -12.66 -7.09
CA LEU A 204 5.38 -13.42 -7.22
C LEU A 204 4.97 -13.63 -8.70
N ARG A 205 5.09 -12.59 -9.53
CA ARG A 205 4.82 -12.74 -10.99
C ARG A 205 5.78 -13.70 -11.67
N GLY A 206 7.06 -13.70 -11.26
CA GLY A 206 8.04 -14.69 -11.72
C GLY A 206 7.66 -16.14 -11.38
N LEU A 207 6.86 -16.34 -10.32
CA LEU A 207 6.31 -17.63 -9.92
C LEU A 207 4.90 -17.91 -10.48
N GLY A 208 4.43 -17.11 -11.44
CA GLY A 208 3.12 -17.28 -12.08
C GLY A 208 1.94 -16.70 -11.29
N ILE A 209 2.18 -16.03 -10.15
CA ILE A 209 1.13 -15.39 -9.36
C ILE A 209 0.86 -13.98 -9.89
N ASP A 210 -0.39 -13.71 -10.31
CA ASP A 210 -0.80 -12.37 -10.74
C ASP A 210 -0.84 -11.45 -9.50
N ALA A 211 0.19 -10.62 -9.35
CA ALA A 211 0.38 -9.77 -8.18
C ALA A 211 0.78 -8.34 -8.57
N GLU A 212 0.23 -7.35 -7.89
CA GLU A 212 0.46 -5.94 -8.15
C GLU A 212 0.79 -5.15 -6.89
N ALA A 213 1.60 -4.10 -7.07
CA ALA A 213 2.03 -3.18 -6.02
C ALA A 213 1.41 -1.77 -6.18
N THR A 214 0.25 -1.68 -6.81
CA THR A 214 -0.40 -0.41 -7.10
C THR A 214 -0.97 0.21 -5.84
N ARG A 215 -0.63 1.47 -5.55
CA ARG A 215 -1.14 2.20 -4.39
C ARG A 215 -2.65 2.42 -4.46
N GLN A 216 -3.25 2.77 -3.33
CA GLN A 216 -4.70 3.00 -3.25
C GLN A 216 -5.18 4.22 -4.05
N ALA A 217 -4.33 5.26 -4.24
CA ALA A 217 -4.72 6.45 -4.98
C ALA A 217 -4.98 6.15 -6.46
N PRO A 218 -4.07 5.53 -7.22
CA PRO A 218 -4.34 5.09 -8.59
C PRO A 218 -5.58 4.18 -8.71
N ARG A 219 -5.84 3.34 -7.71
CA ARG A 219 -7.02 2.46 -7.70
C ARG A 219 -8.32 3.16 -7.32
N LEU A 220 -8.28 4.46 -7.04
CA LEU A 220 -9.42 5.29 -6.64
C LEU A 220 -10.25 4.68 -5.50
N GLN A 221 -9.57 4.04 -4.55
CA GLN A 221 -10.22 3.42 -3.39
C GLN A 221 -10.41 4.44 -2.28
N SER A 222 -11.66 4.57 -1.81
CA SER A 222 -12.03 5.44 -0.69
C SER A 222 -12.21 4.68 0.64
N ARG A 223 -12.40 3.37 0.59
CA ARG A 223 -12.62 2.57 1.79
C ARG A 223 -11.33 2.36 2.59
N ARG A 224 -11.47 2.42 3.91
CA ARG A 224 -10.46 1.93 4.87
C ARG A 224 -10.87 0.50 5.21
N PRO A 225 -10.04 -0.52 4.94
CA PRO A 225 -10.35 -1.88 5.38
C PRO A 225 -10.36 -1.92 6.92
N GLU A 226 -11.29 -2.68 7.47
CA GLU A 226 -11.32 -2.94 8.90
C GLU A 226 -10.03 -3.62 9.34
N GLN A 227 -9.55 -3.24 10.52
CA GLN A 227 -8.40 -3.89 11.13
C GLN A 227 -8.84 -5.23 11.76
N LEU A 228 -7.96 -6.22 11.80
CA LEU A 228 -8.27 -7.54 12.38
C LEU A 228 -8.81 -7.43 13.81
N TRP A 229 -8.24 -6.54 14.64
CA TRP A 229 -8.72 -6.32 15.99
C TRP A 229 -10.14 -5.75 16.04
N GLN A 230 -10.56 -4.94 15.05
CA GLN A 230 -11.92 -4.41 14.93
C GLN A 230 -12.90 -5.52 14.59
N ILE A 231 -12.51 -6.39 13.65
CA ILE A 231 -13.31 -7.55 13.26
C ILE A 231 -13.49 -8.48 14.47
N GLU A 232 -12.43 -8.75 15.20
CA GLU A 232 -12.45 -9.60 16.37
C GLU A 232 -13.25 -8.96 17.53
N ALA A 233 -13.05 -7.66 17.79
CA ALA A 233 -13.81 -6.92 18.78
C ALA A 233 -15.31 -6.85 18.44
N ARG A 234 -15.67 -6.79 17.15
CA ARG A 234 -17.08 -6.85 16.70
C ARG A 234 -17.67 -8.22 16.96
N LYS A 235 -16.96 -9.31 16.59
CA LYS A 235 -17.41 -10.67 16.86
C LYS A 235 -17.67 -10.95 18.35
N GLN A 236 -16.88 -10.32 19.20
CA GLN A 236 -16.98 -10.45 20.66
C GLN A 236 -17.88 -9.41 21.32
N GLY A 237 -18.60 -8.59 20.54
CA GLY A 237 -19.49 -7.54 21.06
C GLY A 237 -18.78 -6.40 21.81
N ARG A 238 -17.44 -6.30 21.73
CA ARG A 238 -16.63 -5.29 22.44
C ARG A 238 -16.44 -3.99 21.69
N LEU A 239 -16.88 -3.92 20.42
CA LEU A 239 -16.72 -2.70 19.62
C LEU A 239 -17.77 -1.66 20.03
N LYS A 240 -17.32 -0.53 20.60
CA LYS A 240 -18.18 0.56 21.10
C LYS A 240 -18.70 1.52 20.02
N GLY A 241 -18.64 1.20 18.77
CA GLY A 241 -19.12 2.04 17.68
C GLY A 241 -18.72 1.52 16.31
N GLU A 242 -19.41 2.00 15.27
CA GLU A 242 -19.10 1.63 13.90
C GLU A 242 -17.74 2.21 13.48
N PRO A 243 -16.82 1.38 12.94
CA PRO A 243 -15.53 1.87 12.45
C PRO A 243 -15.73 2.85 11.29
N VAL A 244 -14.92 3.91 11.26
CA VAL A 244 -14.88 4.82 10.12
C VAL A 244 -14.35 4.07 8.91
N THR A 245 -15.25 3.61 8.05
CA THR A 245 -14.92 2.81 6.86
C THR A 245 -14.53 3.65 5.65
N GLN A 246 -14.84 4.95 5.66
CA GLN A 246 -14.52 5.86 4.57
C GLN A 246 -13.36 6.80 4.96
N LYS A 247 -12.50 7.05 3.99
CA LYS A 247 -11.43 8.04 4.13
C LYS A 247 -11.96 9.41 3.73
N SER A 248 -11.56 10.42 4.48
CA SER A 248 -11.92 11.82 4.28
C SER A 248 -10.71 12.74 4.55
N GLY A 249 -10.90 14.03 4.38
CA GLY A 249 -9.91 15.08 4.62
C GLY A 249 -9.16 15.53 3.37
N ASP A 250 -8.60 16.75 3.43
CA ASP A 250 -8.03 17.46 2.27
C ASP A 250 -6.90 16.70 1.57
N THR A 251 -6.00 16.09 2.34
CA THR A 251 -4.89 15.31 1.77
C THR A 251 -5.38 14.10 0.99
N PHE A 252 -6.42 13.43 1.50
CA PHE A 252 -7.06 12.32 0.79
C PHE A 252 -7.73 12.82 -0.48
N MET A 253 -8.51 13.90 -0.41
CA MET A 253 -9.21 14.49 -1.55
C MET A 253 -8.23 14.95 -2.63
N ARG A 254 -7.20 15.71 -2.28
CA ARG A 254 -6.14 16.14 -3.22
C ARG A 254 -5.47 14.96 -3.92
N SER A 255 -5.15 13.90 -3.17
CA SER A 255 -4.52 12.70 -3.73
C SER A 255 -5.44 11.96 -4.71
N ARG A 256 -6.75 11.90 -4.45
CA ARG A 256 -7.72 11.22 -5.33
C ARG A 256 -8.06 12.07 -6.55
N ASN A 257 -8.26 13.37 -6.37
CA ASN A 257 -8.48 14.31 -7.49
C ASN A 257 -7.29 14.31 -8.45
N GLY A 258 -6.05 14.31 -7.92
CA GLY A 258 -4.86 14.19 -8.74
C GLY A 258 -4.78 12.84 -9.51
N ALA A 259 -5.26 11.76 -8.91
CA ALA A 259 -5.32 10.47 -9.60
C ALA A 259 -6.42 10.45 -10.67
N VAL A 260 -7.60 11.02 -10.41
CA VAL A 260 -8.67 11.17 -11.42
C VAL A 260 -8.17 12.00 -12.60
N GLN A 261 -7.54 13.15 -12.32
CA GLN A 261 -6.95 14.00 -13.36
C GLN A 261 -5.96 13.22 -14.22
N ALA A 262 -5.06 12.45 -13.60
CA ALA A 262 -4.08 11.65 -14.34
C ALA A 262 -4.77 10.58 -15.22
N TRP A 263 -5.77 9.87 -14.70
CA TRP A 263 -6.56 8.92 -15.45
C TRP A 263 -7.27 9.57 -16.64
N THR A 264 -7.84 10.75 -16.46
CA THR A 264 -8.51 11.51 -17.53
C THR A 264 -7.53 11.87 -18.64
N GLN A 265 -6.36 12.44 -18.30
CA GLN A 265 -5.34 12.80 -19.29
C GLN A 265 -4.83 11.60 -20.08
N ILE A 266 -4.60 10.48 -19.39
CA ILE A 266 -4.20 9.21 -20.03
C ILE A 266 -5.31 8.71 -20.98
N ALA A 267 -6.57 8.71 -20.55
CA ALA A 267 -7.69 8.27 -21.37
C ALA A 267 -7.89 9.15 -22.60
N VAL A 268 -7.72 10.45 -22.48
CA VAL A 268 -7.78 11.41 -23.60
C VAL A 268 -6.66 11.11 -24.61
N ALA A 269 -5.42 10.92 -24.15
CA ALA A 269 -4.29 10.64 -25.03
C ALA A 269 -4.47 9.29 -25.76
N LEU A 270 -4.89 8.25 -25.05
CA LEU A 270 -5.16 6.93 -25.67
C LEU A 270 -6.33 6.96 -26.66
N SER A 271 -7.33 7.84 -26.44
CA SER A 271 -8.44 8.02 -27.40
C SER A 271 -8.03 8.76 -28.66
N ALA A 272 -6.89 9.47 -28.66
CA ALA A 272 -6.34 10.16 -29.83
C ALA A 272 -5.25 9.32 -30.53
N SER A 273 -5.01 8.09 -30.12
CA SER A 273 -4.08 7.15 -30.76
C SER A 273 -4.71 6.55 -32.02
N ASP A 274 -3.90 6.17 -32.99
CA ASP A 274 -4.36 5.43 -34.17
C ASP A 274 -4.52 3.91 -33.90
N GLN A 275 -4.22 3.45 -32.66
CA GLN A 275 -4.27 2.03 -32.29
C GLN A 275 -5.60 1.67 -31.64
N VAL A 276 -6.23 0.61 -32.13
CA VAL A 276 -7.53 0.11 -31.60
C VAL A 276 -7.41 -0.32 -30.14
N GLU A 277 -6.30 -0.92 -29.75
CA GLU A 277 -6.01 -1.36 -28.40
C GLU A 277 -5.96 -0.17 -27.42
N ASP A 278 -5.41 0.96 -27.83
CA ASP A 278 -5.36 2.18 -27.04
C ASP A 278 -6.78 2.74 -26.84
N HIS A 279 -7.63 2.75 -27.86
CA HIS A 279 -9.05 3.14 -27.74
C HIS A 279 -9.82 2.25 -26.77
N GLN A 280 -9.63 0.94 -26.85
CA GLN A 280 -10.24 0.00 -25.91
C GLN A 280 -9.77 0.24 -24.47
N LEU A 281 -8.47 0.50 -24.30
CA LEU A 281 -7.90 0.80 -22.98
C LEU A 281 -8.46 2.12 -22.43
N ALA A 282 -8.62 3.16 -23.27
CA ALA A 282 -9.24 4.42 -22.89
C ALA A 282 -10.69 4.23 -22.39
N GLN A 283 -11.48 3.41 -23.07
CA GLN A 283 -12.85 3.09 -22.64
C GLN A 283 -12.86 2.36 -21.28
N ARG A 284 -11.95 1.40 -21.09
CA ARG A 284 -11.81 0.69 -19.81
C ARG A 284 -11.41 1.62 -18.67
N ILE A 285 -10.52 2.59 -18.93
CA ILE A 285 -10.13 3.62 -17.95
C ILE A 285 -11.35 4.45 -17.56
N ARG A 286 -12.14 4.96 -18.53
CA ARG A 286 -13.33 5.75 -18.25
C ARG A 286 -14.32 5.00 -17.36
N ARG A 287 -14.60 3.74 -17.71
CA ARG A 287 -15.48 2.87 -16.89
C ARG A 287 -14.90 2.66 -15.49
N PHE A 288 -13.61 2.36 -15.38
CA PHE A 288 -12.93 2.18 -14.10
C PHE A 288 -13.04 3.41 -13.20
N VAL A 289 -12.86 4.62 -13.75
CA VAL A 289 -12.99 5.88 -12.98
C VAL A 289 -14.42 6.08 -12.51
N LEU A 290 -15.42 5.90 -13.38
CA LEU A 290 -16.84 6.04 -13.05
C LEU A 290 -17.28 5.03 -11.99
N ASP A 291 -16.87 3.76 -12.11
CA ASP A 291 -17.22 2.67 -11.20
C ASP A 291 -16.42 2.68 -9.89
N SER A 292 -15.48 3.62 -9.72
CA SER A 292 -14.64 3.64 -8.53
C SER A 292 -15.41 4.00 -7.26
N SER A 293 -14.96 3.48 -6.12
CA SER A 293 -15.58 3.82 -4.83
C SER A 293 -15.44 5.31 -4.49
N TYR A 294 -14.40 5.96 -5.02
CA TYR A 294 -14.21 7.40 -4.87
C TYR A 294 -15.25 8.19 -5.64
N SER A 295 -15.47 7.89 -6.93
CA SER A 295 -16.47 8.60 -7.75
C SER A 295 -17.88 8.42 -7.19
N ARG A 296 -18.24 7.21 -6.78
CA ARG A 296 -19.53 6.94 -6.11
C ARG A 296 -19.68 7.69 -4.78
N GLN A 297 -18.60 7.88 -4.03
CA GLN A 297 -18.63 8.69 -2.80
C GLN A 297 -18.86 10.17 -3.11
N GLN A 298 -18.25 10.71 -4.17
CA GLN A 298 -18.45 12.10 -4.59
C GLN A 298 -19.89 12.38 -5.03
N VAL A 299 -20.49 11.48 -5.80
CA VAL A 299 -21.91 11.60 -6.19
C VAL A 299 -22.81 11.67 -4.95
N ARG A 300 -22.67 10.70 -4.03
CA ARG A 300 -23.46 10.68 -2.78
C ARG A 300 -23.29 11.94 -1.94
N GLN A 301 -22.08 12.51 -1.89
CA GLN A 301 -21.84 13.74 -1.12
C GLN A 301 -22.49 14.96 -1.77
N ARG A 302 -22.58 15.02 -3.11
CA ARG A 302 -23.32 16.07 -3.84
C ARG A 302 -24.81 15.95 -3.59
N ASP A 303 -25.38 14.75 -3.73
CA ASP A 303 -26.80 14.50 -3.51
C ASP A 303 -27.24 14.86 -2.08
N HIS A 304 -26.39 14.56 -1.07
CA HIS A 304 -26.65 14.95 0.32
C HIS A 304 -26.32 16.41 0.62
N GLY A 305 -25.44 17.05 -0.16
CA GLY A 305 -25.14 18.48 -0.04
C GLY A 305 -26.27 19.36 -0.54
N ASP A 306 -26.91 18.96 -1.63
CA ASP A 306 -28.07 19.66 -2.18
C ASP A 306 -29.36 19.41 -1.37
N ALA A 307 -29.42 18.33 -0.58
CA ALA A 307 -30.53 18.00 0.30
C ALA A 307 -30.46 18.64 1.70
N ARG A 308 -29.48 19.50 1.99
CA ARG A 308 -29.53 20.32 3.20
C ARG A 308 -30.53 21.44 2.99
N PRO A 309 -31.65 21.48 3.76
CA PRO A 309 -32.65 22.54 3.59
C PRO A 309 -31.99 23.89 3.83
N ARG A 310 -32.27 24.84 2.95
CA ARG A 310 -32.06 26.30 3.17
C ARG A 310 -32.86 26.83 4.38
N ASP A 311 -33.46 25.95 5.14
CA ASP A 311 -34.52 26.16 6.15
C ASP A 311 -34.01 26.48 7.57
N ARG A 312 -32.72 26.70 7.79
CA ARG A 312 -32.27 27.19 9.11
C ARG A 312 -32.41 28.70 9.26
N SER A 313 -32.21 29.45 8.18
CA SER A 313 -32.34 30.92 8.23
C SER A 313 -33.82 31.38 8.26
N GLU A 314 -34.71 30.58 7.75
CA GLU A 314 -36.15 30.88 7.74
C GLU A 314 -36.81 30.52 9.08
N ARG A 315 -36.42 29.43 9.72
CA ARG A 315 -36.86 29.08 11.06
C ARG A 315 -36.33 30.03 12.14
N ASP A 316 -35.11 30.51 12.00
CA ASP A 316 -34.54 31.49 12.94
C ASP A 316 -35.19 32.89 12.73
N ARG A 317 -35.63 33.25 11.49
CA ARG A 317 -36.39 34.46 11.25
C ARG A 317 -37.81 34.37 11.80
N LEU A 318 -38.51 33.24 11.67
CA LEU A 318 -39.85 33.04 12.22
C LEU A 318 -39.82 33.05 13.76
N ARG A 319 -38.81 32.48 14.40
CA ARG A 319 -38.63 32.57 15.87
C ARG A 319 -38.23 33.95 16.38
N ALA A 320 -37.62 34.78 15.55
CA ALA A 320 -37.33 36.17 15.90
C ALA A 320 -38.58 37.07 15.82
N VAL A 321 -39.53 36.78 14.91
CA VAL A 321 -40.79 37.52 14.79
C VAL A 321 -41.76 37.15 15.94
N GLU A 322 -41.81 35.91 16.41
CA GLU A 322 -42.66 35.51 17.55
C GLU A 322 -42.22 36.09 18.91
N ARG A 323 -41.01 36.66 19.04
CA ARG A 323 -40.50 37.28 20.25
C ARG A 323 -40.74 38.77 20.36
N THR A 324 -41.41 39.38 19.40
CA THR A 324 -41.62 40.83 19.32
C THR A 324 -43.08 41.27 19.48
N GLU A 325 -43.99 40.43 19.91
CA GLU A 325 -45.34 40.87 20.28
C GLU A 325 -45.32 41.37 21.78
N PRO A 326 -45.70 42.62 22.03
CA PRO A 326 -45.76 43.13 23.41
C PRO A 326 -47.01 42.58 24.09
N GLU A 327 -46.84 42.04 25.32
CA GLU A 327 -47.90 41.75 26.26
C GLU A 327 -48.69 43.04 26.57
N ILE A 328 -49.92 43.10 26.09
CA ILE A 328 -50.89 44.11 26.53
C ILE A 328 -51.54 43.57 27.81
N THR A 329 -51.12 44.13 28.91
CA THR A 329 -51.72 43.94 30.26
C THR A 329 -53.13 44.53 30.28
N ARG A 330 -54.03 43.75 30.79
CA ARG A 330 -55.23 44.20 31.51
C ARG A 330 -55.23 43.66 32.92
#